data_0ead8c7b638fedf54c4da855a3fd1316
#
_entry.id   0ead8c7b638fedf54c4da855a3fd1316
#
_cell.length_a   1.000
_cell.length_b   1.000
_cell.length_c   1.000
_cell.angle_alpha   90.00
_cell.angle_beta   90.00
_cell.angle_gamma   90.00
#
_symmetry.space_group_name_H-M   'P 1'
#
loop_
_entity.id
_entity.type
_entity.pdbx_description
1 polymer ?
#
loop_
_entity_poly.entity_id
_entity_poly.type
_entity_poly.pdbx_seq_one_letter_code
_entity_poly.pdbx_strand_id
1 'polypeptide(L)'
;MTAQTDSWADATIASLQAKGHRNSGARRAVVELLGRQDCCLTAQEIFDQLRAEGRRVGIASVYRVLEQLSKDGFVQRIDIGAGTTRFEPIHAGGEHHHHLVCDDCGKVEAFADDQLERALQKVEGRTGYSVAGHDVVLRGACRDCAPAR
;
A
#
# COMPACT_ATOMS: atom_id res chain seq x y z
N MET A 1 -19.47 -3.01 -3.00
CA MET A 1 -18.06 -2.60 -3.11
C MET A 1 -17.05 -3.56 -2.47
N THR A 2 -17.49 -4.70 -2.01
CA THR A 2 -16.65 -5.76 -1.44
C THR A 2 -16.07 -6.72 -2.47
N ALA A 3 -16.53 -6.69 -3.71
CA ALA A 3 -16.15 -7.67 -4.75
C ALA A 3 -14.73 -7.47 -5.34
N GLN A 4 -14.15 -6.29 -5.21
CA GLN A 4 -12.83 -5.99 -5.81
C GLN A 4 -11.66 -6.30 -4.86
N THR A 5 -11.93 -6.29 -3.56
CA THR A 5 -10.93 -6.60 -2.52
C THR A 5 -10.66 -8.10 -2.39
N ASP A 6 -11.69 -8.91 -2.47
CA ASP A 6 -11.55 -10.38 -2.42
C ASP A 6 -10.80 -10.92 -3.66
N SER A 7 -10.96 -10.28 -4.80
CA SER A 7 -10.31 -10.66 -6.05
C SER A 7 -8.79 -10.52 -6.03
N TRP A 8 -8.23 -9.43 -5.42
CA TRP A 8 -6.79 -9.25 -5.35
C TRP A 8 -6.14 -10.27 -4.41
N ALA A 9 -6.73 -10.48 -3.24
CA ALA A 9 -6.21 -11.42 -2.26
C ALA A 9 -6.20 -12.86 -2.80
N ASP A 10 -7.30 -13.30 -3.42
CA ASP A 10 -7.41 -14.63 -3.99
C ASP A 10 -6.43 -14.82 -5.16
N ALA A 11 -6.32 -13.85 -6.05
CA ALA A 11 -5.38 -13.89 -7.17
C ALA A 11 -3.91 -13.93 -6.68
N THR A 12 -3.60 -13.16 -5.65
CA THR A 12 -2.26 -13.13 -5.04
C THR A 12 -1.92 -14.47 -4.40
N ILE A 13 -2.83 -15.05 -3.64
CA ILE A 13 -2.63 -16.38 -3.01
C ILE A 13 -2.43 -17.44 -4.09
N ALA A 14 -3.26 -17.46 -5.11
CA ALA A 14 -3.14 -18.40 -6.21
C ALA A 14 -1.80 -18.29 -6.95
N SER A 15 -1.35 -17.07 -7.20
CA SER A 15 -0.05 -16.79 -7.84
C SER A 15 1.13 -17.25 -6.99
N LEU A 16 1.06 -17.03 -5.68
CA LEU A 16 2.09 -17.49 -4.75
C LEU A 16 2.17 -19.01 -4.70
N GLN A 17 1.03 -19.69 -4.69
CA GLN A 17 0.97 -21.16 -4.77
C GLN A 17 1.55 -21.68 -6.08
N ALA A 18 1.25 -21.05 -7.20
CA ALA A 18 1.82 -21.40 -8.51
C ALA A 18 3.34 -21.24 -8.55
N LYS A 19 3.90 -20.31 -7.79
CA LYS A 19 5.36 -20.14 -7.62
C LYS A 19 6.00 -21.09 -6.63
N GLY A 20 5.23 -22.03 -6.04
CA GLY A 20 5.71 -23.03 -5.10
C GLY A 20 5.78 -22.55 -3.65
N HIS A 21 5.23 -21.40 -3.32
CA HIS A 21 5.16 -20.91 -1.93
C HIS A 21 4.07 -21.66 -1.15
N ARG A 22 4.40 -22.09 0.07
CA ARG A 22 3.42 -22.70 0.96
C ARG A 22 2.36 -21.68 1.37
N ASN A 23 1.10 -22.09 1.35
CA ASN A 23 -0.01 -21.32 1.86
C ASN A 23 -0.02 -21.35 3.40
N SER A 24 0.84 -20.57 4.04
CA SER A 24 0.88 -20.47 5.50
C SER A 24 -0.28 -19.61 6.01
N GLY A 25 -0.72 -19.85 7.25
CA GLY A 25 -1.73 -19.04 7.91
C GLY A 25 -1.33 -17.56 8.01
N ALA A 26 -0.04 -17.30 8.26
CA ALA A 26 0.50 -15.94 8.32
C ALA A 26 0.39 -15.22 6.95
N ARG A 27 0.77 -15.92 5.87
CA ARG A 27 0.69 -15.33 4.52
C ARG A 27 -0.74 -15.01 4.13
N ARG A 28 -1.65 -15.95 4.34
CA ARG A 28 -3.07 -15.74 4.07
C ARG A 28 -3.63 -14.57 4.86
N ALA A 29 -3.34 -14.49 6.16
CA ALA A 29 -3.81 -13.42 7.02
C ALA A 29 -3.34 -12.04 6.55
N VAL A 30 -2.07 -11.88 6.21
CA VAL A 30 -1.50 -10.62 5.72
C VAL A 30 -2.10 -10.22 4.37
N VAL A 31 -2.21 -11.17 3.44
CA VAL A 31 -2.77 -10.92 2.10
C VAL A 31 -4.25 -10.53 2.19
N GLU A 32 -5.05 -11.23 2.99
CA GLU A 32 -6.46 -10.91 3.19
C GLU A 32 -6.65 -9.52 3.82
N LEU A 33 -5.82 -9.18 4.81
CA LEU A 33 -5.87 -7.86 5.44
C LEU A 33 -5.53 -6.75 4.45
N LEU A 34 -4.44 -6.89 3.71
CA LEU A 34 -4.03 -5.90 2.70
C LEU A 34 -5.09 -5.73 1.60
N GLY A 35 -5.73 -6.82 1.18
CA GLY A 35 -6.80 -6.77 0.18
C GLY A 35 -8.03 -5.97 0.62
N ARG A 36 -8.23 -5.77 1.92
CA ARG A 36 -9.37 -5.02 2.48
C ARG A 36 -9.04 -3.54 2.75
N GLN A 37 -7.80 -3.13 2.57
CA GLN A 37 -7.37 -1.76 2.89
C GLN A 37 -7.50 -0.84 1.69
N ASP A 38 -7.92 0.39 1.95
CA ASP A 38 -8.05 1.44 0.94
C ASP A 38 -6.74 2.20 0.72
N CYS A 39 -5.78 2.04 1.63
CA CYS A 39 -4.50 2.74 1.59
C CYS A 39 -3.38 1.87 2.18
N CYS A 40 -2.19 2.44 2.25
CA CYS A 40 -1.00 1.76 2.75
C CYS A 40 -1.00 1.58 4.27
N LEU A 41 -0.38 0.49 4.74
CA LEU A 41 -0.20 0.17 6.15
C LEU A 41 1.28 -0.10 6.46
N THR A 42 1.70 0.23 7.68
CA THR A 42 2.97 -0.24 8.23
C THR A 42 2.88 -1.70 8.65
N ALA A 43 4.01 -2.37 8.76
CA ALA A 43 4.05 -3.74 9.29
C ALA A 43 3.48 -3.83 10.70
N GLN A 44 3.72 -2.81 11.52
CA GLN A 44 3.17 -2.75 12.89
C GLN A 44 1.65 -2.61 12.90
N GLU A 45 1.10 -1.75 12.05
CA GLU A 45 -0.35 -1.60 11.89
C GLU A 45 -1.01 -2.90 11.42
N ILE A 46 -0.38 -3.60 10.48
CA ILE A 46 -0.86 -4.91 10.02
C ILE A 46 -0.86 -5.92 11.17
N PHE A 47 0.23 -5.99 11.92
CA PHE A 47 0.34 -6.87 13.08
C PHE A 47 -0.73 -6.58 14.13
N ASP A 48 -0.92 -5.31 14.47
CA ASP A 48 -1.89 -4.88 15.49
C ASP A 48 -3.32 -5.21 15.07
N GLN A 49 -3.67 -4.98 13.80
CA GLN A 49 -5.00 -5.32 13.27
C GLN A 49 -5.25 -6.83 13.26
N LEU A 50 -4.28 -7.64 12.82
CA LEU A 50 -4.40 -9.09 12.84
C LEU A 50 -4.56 -9.62 14.27
N ARG A 51 -3.83 -9.06 15.21
CA ARG A 51 -3.94 -9.41 16.63
C ARG A 51 -5.32 -9.05 17.19
N ALA A 52 -5.85 -7.88 16.84
CA ALA A 52 -7.19 -7.46 17.24
C ALA A 52 -8.29 -8.38 16.67
N GLU A 53 -8.06 -8.94 15.49
CA GLU A 53 -8.95 -9.94 14.87
C GLU A 53 -8.79 -11.36 15.44
N GLY A 54 -7.93 -11.56 16.42
CA GLY A 54 -7.65 -12.87 17.02
C GLY A 54 -6.76 -13.79 16.15
N ARG A 55 -6.12 -13.23 15.12
CA ARG A 55 -5.20 -13.99 14.25
C ARG A 55 -3.84 -14.13 14.94
N ARG A 56 -3.35 -15.36 15.03
CA ARG A 56 -2.05 -15.66 15.65
C ARG A 56 -0.93 -15.58 14.63
N VAL A 57 -0.45 -14.37 14.40
CA VAL A 57 0.67 -14.08 13.50
C VAL A 57 1.68 -13.24 14.26
N GLY A 58 2.93 -13.68 14.31
CA GLY A 58 4.01 -12.92 14.95
C GLY A 58 4.50 -11.78 14.05
N ILE A 59 5.03 -10.72 14.65
CA ILE A 59 5.56 -9.55 13.91
C ILE A 59 6.66 -9.94 12.91
N ALA A 60 7.56 -10.86 13.27
CA ALA A 60 8.61 -11.35 12.36
C ALA A 60 8.02 -12.04 11.14
N SER A 61 6.91 -12.78 11.31
CA SER A 61 6.20 -13.42 10.20
C SER A 61 5.54 -12.40 9.27
N VAL A 62 4.98 -11.32 9.83
CA VAL A 62 4.44 -10.20 9.04
C VAL A 62 5.52 -9.60 8.15
N TYR A 63 6.69 -9.28 8.70
CA TYR A 63 7.81 -8.73 7.93
C TYR A 63 8.27 -9.69 6.82
N ARG A 64 8.41 -10.99 7.11
CA ARG A 64 8.81 -11.97 6.09
C ARG A 64 7.82 -12.09 4.95
N VAL A 65 6.53 -12.07 5.26
CA VAL A 65 5.47 -12.09 4.24
C VAL A 65 5.50 -10.84 3.38
N LEU A 66 5.60 -9.66 3.99
CA LEU A 66 5.67 -8.38 3.27
C LEU A 66 6.91 -8.30 2.38
N GLU A 67 8.05 -8.77 2.84
CA GLU A 67 9.27 -8.83 2.05
C GLU A 67 9.09 -9.73 0.82
N GLN A 68 8.49 -10.91 1.00
CA GLN A 68 8.20 -11.83 -0.10
C GLN A 68 7.21 -11.23 -1.10
N LEU A 69 6.14 -10.62 -0.62
CA LEU A 69 5.14 -9.97 -1.48
C LEU A 69 5.75 -8.80 -2.28
N SER A 70 6.63 -8.03 -1.66
CA SER A 70 7.34 -6.93 -2.33
C SER A 70 8.29 -7.46 -3.41
N LYS A 71 9.04 -8.51 -3.10
CA LYS A 71 9.97 -9.16 -4.04
C LYS A 71 9.24 -9.75 -5.26
N ASP A 72 8.07 -10.32 -5.05
CA ASP A 72 7.26 -10.93 -6.10
C ASP A 72 6.36 -9.93 -6.84
N GLY A 73 6.40 -8.65 -6.47
CA GLY A 73 5.66 -7.59 -7.17
C GLY A 73 4.17 -7.50 -6.85
N PHE A 74 3.72 -8.06 -5.74
CA PHE A 74 2.31 -7.97 -5.30
C PHE A 74 2.02 -6.76 -4.42
N VAL A 75 3.04 -6.27 -3.74
CA VAL A 75 2.96 -5.10 -2.84
C VAL A 75 4.07 -4.14 -3.20
N GLN A 76 3.79 -2.86 -3.12
CA GLN A 76 4.81 -1.82 -3.19
C GLN A 76 5.12 -1.25 -1.81
N ARG A 77 6.37 -0.85 -1.64
CA ARG A 77 6.83 -0.12 -0.47
C ARG A 77 6.71 1.37 -0.72
N ILE A 78 6.18 2.08 0.25
CA ILE A 78 5.99 3.52 0.18
C ILE A 78 6.74 4.15 1.34
N ASP A 79 7.63 5.08 1.02
CA ASP A 79 8.28 5.94 2.00
C ASP A 79 7.56 7.29 2.01
N ILE A 80 6.83 7.55 3.07
CA ILE A 80 6.11 8.81 3.27
C ILE A 80 6.87 9.78 4.18
N GLY A 81 8.14 9.48 4.48
CA GLY A 81 8.94 10.19 5.47
C GLY A 81 8.82 9.57 6.87
N ALA A 82 9.45 10.19 7.86
CA ALA A 82 9.53 9.72 9.25
C ALA A 82 10.21 8.36 9.45
N GLY A 83 10.94 7.84 8.44
CA GLY A 83 11.70 6.60 8.54
C GLY A 83 10.85 5.32 8.64
N THR A 84 9.56 5.40 8.35
CA THR A 84 8.65 4.26 8.43
C THR A 84 8.21 3.82 7.04
N THR A 85 8.46 2.57 6.70
CA THR A 85 8.01 1.97 5.44
C THR A 85 6.55 1.54 5.56
N ARG A 86 5.75 1.91 4.57
CA ARG A 86 4.37 1.46 4.40
C ARG A 86 4.25 0.54 3.19
N PHE A 87 3.23 -0.29 3.20
CA PHE A 87 2.99 -1.30 2.17
C PHE A 87 1.57 -1.18 1.64
N GLU A 88 1.41 -1.29 0.34
CA GLU A 88 0.09 -1.32 -0.29
C GLU A 88 0.04 -2.32 -1.44
N PRO A 89 -1.14 -2.89 -1.71
CA PRO A 89 -1.32 -3.80 -2.84
C PRO A 89 -1.05 -3.13 -4.19
N ILE A 90 -0.44 -3.87 -5.10
CA ILE A 90 -0.34 -3.49 -6.51
C ILE A 90 -1.49 -4.17 -7.25
N HIS A 91 -2.39 -3.37 -7.80
CA HIS A 91 -3.53 -3.87 -8.57
C HIS A 91 -3.21 -3.98 -10.05
N ALA A 92 -3.67 -5.05 -10.70
CA ALA A 92 -3.38 -5.34 -12.10
C ALA A 92 -3.93 -4.30 -13.10
N GLY A 93 -4.88 -3.49 -12.69
CA GLY A 93 -5.48 -2.43 -13.51
C GLY A 93 -4.66 -1.16 -13.66
N GLY A 94 -3.50 -1.07 -13.02
CA GLY A 94 -2.67 0.13 -13.04
C GLY A 94 -3.27 1.33 -12.30
N GLU A 95 -4.31 1.10 -11.52
CA GLU A 95 -4.83 2.11 -10.61
C GLU A 95 -3.76 2.40 -9.56
N HIS A 96 -3.20 3.58 -9.62
CA HIS A 96 -2.32 4.07 -8.58
C HIS A 96 -2.92 5.32 -7.95
N HIS A 97 -2.54 5.57 -6.72
CA HIS A 97 -2.94 6.75 -5.99
C HIS A 97 -1.71 7.36 -5.32
N HIS A 98 -1.85 8.59 -4.93
CA HIS A 98 -0.85 9.34 -4.19
C HIS A 98 -1.30 9.48 -2.73
N HIS A 99 -0.46 10.07 -1.90
CA HIS A 99 -0.69 10.09 -0.47
C HIS A 99 -0.68 11.51 0.09
N LEU A 100 -1.62 11.76 1.00
CA LEU A 100 -1.67 12.92 1.87
C LEU A 100 -1.23 12.47 3.26
N VAL A 101 -0.28 13.17 3.85
CA VAL A 101 0.24 12.84 5.18
C VAL A 101 0.03 14.02 6.11
N CYS A 102 -0.63 13.76 7.23
CA CYS A 102 -0.72 14.74 8.31
C CYS A 102 0.50 14.63 9.21
N ASP A 103 1.28 15.69 9.28
CA ASP A 103 2.47 15.73 10.14
C ASP A 103 2.13 15.82 11.64
N ASP A 104 0.92 16.27 11.98
CA ASP A 104 0.48 16.43 13.36
C ASP A 104 -0.04 15.14 13.98
N CYS A 105 -0.94 14.42 13.28
CA CYS A 105 -1.56 13.20 13.82
C CYS A 105 -1.12 11.91 13.14
N GLY A 106 -0.31 11.99 12.07
CA GLY A 106 0.18 10.82 11.34
C GLY A 106 -0.85 10.17 10.40
N LYS A 107 -2.02 10.76 10.23
CA LYS A 107 -3.05 10.23 9.32
C LYS A 107 -2.52 10.21 7.88
N VAL A 108 -2.77 9.12 7.18
CA VAL A 108 -2.42 8.96 5.77
C VAL A 108 -3.70 8.69 4.99
N GLU A 109 -3.91 9.48 3.94
CA GLU A 109 -5.04 9.33 3.03
C GLU A 109 -4.56 9.20 1.60
N ALA A 110 -5.25 8.40 0.80
CA ALA A 110 -5.00 8.28 -0.61
C ALA A 110 -5.73 9.38 -1.39
N PHE A 111 -5.13 9.85 -2.48
CA PHE A 111 -5.81 10.70 -3.44
C PHE A 111 -5.37 10.36 -4.87
N ALA A 112 -6.24 10.68 -5.82
CA ALA A 112 -5.93 10.62 -7.24
C ALA A 112 -6.41 11.92 -7.89
N ASP A 113 -5.66 12.41 -8.87
CA ASP A 113 -5.98 13.65 -9.58
C ASP A 113 -5.51 13.56 -11.02
N ASP A 114 -6.47 13.58 -11.96
CA ASP A 114 -6.17 13.45 -13.40
C ASP A 114 -5.39 14.65 -13.97
N GLN A 115 -5.52 15.82 -13.37
CA GLN A 115 -4.77 16.98 -13.80
C GLN A 115 -3.30 16.87 -13.40
N LEU A 116 -3.05 16.36 -12.18
CA LEU A 116 -1.71 16.08 -11.71
C LEU A 116 -1.04 15.03 -12.61
N GLU A 117 -1.74 13.95 -12.94
CA GLU A 117 -1.23 12.91 -13.83
C GLU A 117 -0.82 13.47 -15.19
N ARG A 118 -1.67 14.31 -15.78
CA ARG A 118 -1.37 14.96 -17.05
C ARG A 118 -0.17 15.90 -16.95
N ALA A 119 -0.03 16.60 -15.84
CA ALA A 119 1.13 17.48 -15.61
C ALA A 119 2.43 16.68 -15.51
N LEU A 120 2.42 15.54 -14.81
CA LEU A 120 3.58 14.66 -14.70
C LEU A 120 3.98 14.05 -16.04
N GLN A 121 3.00 13.64 -16.86
CA GLN A 121 3.27 13.16 -18.23
C GLN A 121 3.93 14.24 -19.11
N LYS A 122 3.56 15.49 -18.96
CA LYS A 122 4.20 16.61 -19.67
C LYS A 122 5.67 16.80 -19.28
N VAL A 123 6.02 16.51 -18.03
CA VAL A 123 7.41 16.55 -17.56
C VAL A 123 8.25 15.52 -18.31
N GLU A 124 7.75 14.32 -18.51
CA GLU A 124 8.41 13.27 -19.28
C GLU A 124 8.72 13.76 -20.71
N GLY A 125 7.70 14.25 -21.42
CA GLY A 125 7.86 14.75 -22.79
C GLY A 125 8.80 15.94 -22.91
N ARG A 126 8.85 16.80 -21.89
CA ARG A 126 9.69 18.00 -21.87
C ARG A 126 11.15 17.69 -21.53
N THR A 127 11.40 16.68 -20.71
CA THR A 127 12.74 16.34 -20.22
C THR A 127 13.43 15.24 -21.05
N GLY A 128 12.67 14.48 -21.85
CA GLY A 128 13.20 13.36 -22.63
C GLY A 128 13.49 12.11 -21.80
N TYR A 129 13.05 12.06 -20.53
CA TYR A 129 13.16 10.87 -19.72
C TYR A 129 12.05 9.89 -20.05
N SER A 130 12.35 8.60 -20.04
CA SER A 130 11.33 7.54 -20.03
C SER A 130 11.01 7.22 -18.58
N VAL A 131 9.88 7.71 -18.09
CA VAL A 131 9.47 7.58 -16.69
C VAL A 131 8.72 6.26 -16.48
N ALA A 132 9.27 5.37 -15.67
CA ALA A 132 8.67 4.07 -15.37
C ALA A 132 7.60 4.15 -14.25
N GLY A 133 7.64 5.17 -13.43
CA GLY A 133 6.69 5.37 -12.34
C GLY A 133 6.94 6.68 -11.60
N HIS A 134 6.00 7.06 -10.76
CA HIS A 134 6.12 8.25 -9.93
C HIS A 134 5.30 8.11 -8.65
N ASP A 135 5.72 8.80 -7.62
CA ASP A 135 5.01 8.89 -6.34
C ASP A 135 4.91 10.36 -5.93
N VAL A 136 3.75 10.76 -5.46
CA VAL A 136 3.53 12.10 -4.92
C VAL A 136 3.04 11.98 -3.49
N VAL A 137 3.74 12.64 -2.58
CA VAL A 137 3.37 12.73 -1.17
C VAL A 137 3.21 14.19 -0.81
N LEU A 138 2.00 14.58 -0.44
CA LEU A 138 1.70 15.91 0.06
C LEU A 138 1.67 15.86 1.58
N ARG A 139 2.37 16.77 2.22
CA ARG A 139 2.52 16.82 3.68
C ARG A 139 1.92 18.12 4.23
N GLY A 140 1.32 18.01 5.39
CA GLY A 140 0.75 19.18 6.07
C GLY A 140 -0.12 18.77 7.24
N ALA A 141 -1.15 19.54 7.54
CA ALA A 141 -2.12 19.25 8.58
C ALA A 141 -3.45 18.81 7.96
N CYS A 142 -4.01 17.72 8.44
CA CYS A 142 -5.32 17.24 8.00
C CYS A 142 -6.42 18.22 8.46
N ARG A 143 -7.64 18.03 7.97
CA ARG A 143 -8.77 18.90 8.26
C ARG A 143 -9.03 19.06 9.77
N ASP A 144 -8.78 18.00 10.55
CA ASP A 144 -8.99 18.01 12.00
C ASP A 144 -7.86 18.70 12.76
N CYS A 145 -6.64 18.71 12.21
CA CYS A 145 -5.46 19.33 12.81
C CYS A 145 -5.16 20.73 12.27
N ALA A 146 -5.63 21.04 11.08
CA ALA A 146 -5.41 22.35 10.47
C ALA A 146 -6.11 23.46 11.29
N PRO A 147 -5.43 24.60 11.53
CA PRO A 147 -6.10 25.72 12.16
C PRO A 147 -7.26 26.19 11.28
N ALA A 148 -8.37 26.58 11.91
CA ALA A 148 -9.52 27.13 11.20
C ALA A 148 -9.08 28.33 10.34
N ARG A 149 -9.34 28.24 9.03
CA ARG A 149 -9.09 29.33 8.07
C ARG A 149 -10.22 30.36 8.11
#